data_8017b73b1ffedb3610a37ecd6affb7cc
#
_entry.id   8017b73b1ffedb3610a37ecd6affb7cc
#
_cell.length_a   1.000
_cell.length_b   1.000
_cell.length_c   1.000
_cell.angle_alpha   90.00
_cell.angle_beta   90.00
_cell.angle_gamma   90.00
#
_symmetry.space_group_name_H-M   'P 1'
#
loop_
_entity.id
_entity.type
_entity.pdbx_description
1 polymer ?
#
loop_
_entity_poly.entity_id
_entity_poly.type
_entity_poly.pdbx_seq_one_letter_code
_entity_poly.pdbx_strand_id
1 'polypeptide(L)'
;MAELPSITSPTRDAIFAAYEADAGDGFRAHLGASLIGKDCERALWFDFRWVTRAQHPGRLLRLFETGQLEEARLVQNLRRTGATVLEVDPDTGRQFRVQAHGGHFGGSLDGVAINLLEAPKTWHVLEFKTHSVKSFNDLLAKKVRESKPLHFSQMQTYMNLMGLTRAMYLAVCKDTDDLYVERVEADPAFAMGLMTKAERVIFAATPPPRISPDPSWYQCRMCDHAPVCHANASDAAAPEVNCRTCLHATPVDGGWH
;
A
#
# COMPACT_ATOMS: atom_id res chain seq x y z
N MET A 1 -8.74 23.54 -34.25
CA MET A 1 -9.89 22.97 -33.51
C MET A 1 -10.20 23.93 -32.39
N ALA A 2 -11.45 24.41 -32.28
CA ALA A 2 -11.84 25.25 -31.16
C ALA A 2 -11.82 24.42 -29.88
N GLU A 3 -11.14 24.90 -28.84
CA GLU A 3 -11.18 24.28 -27.53
C GLU A 3 -12.62 24.33 -27.00
N LEU A 4 -13.15 23.17 -26.62
CA LEU A 4 -14.43 23.11 -25.94
C LEU A 4 -14.28 23.82 -24.59
N PRO A 5 -15.21 24.73 -24.22
CA PRO A 5 -15.15 25.41 -22.94
C PRO A 5 -15.14 24.38 -21.81
N SER A 6 -14.19 24.50 -20.89
CA SER A 6 -14.15 23.67 -19.70
C SER A 6 -15.41 23.90 -18.89
N ILE A 7 -16.20 22.83 -18.64
CA ILE A 7 -17.36 22.91 -17.77
C ILE A 7 -16.84 23.16 -16.35
N THR A 8 -16.91 24.39 -15.90
CA THR A 8 -16.62 24.77 -14.52
C THR A 8 -17.77 24.31 -13.63
N SER A 9 -17.44 23.59 -12.56
CA SER A 9 -18.41 23.17 -11.56
C SER A 9 -17.91 23.60 -10.18
N PRO A 10 -18.25 24.79 -9.72
CA PRO A 10 -17.76 25.33 -8.44
C PRO A 10 -17.99 24.40 -7.26
N THR A 11 -19.15 23.71 -7.20
CA THR A 11 -19.45 22.74 -6.13
C THR A 11 -18.53 21.52 -6.20
N ARG A 12 -18.29 20.95 -7.39
CA ARG A 12 -17.35 19.84 -7.57
C ARG A 12 -15.95 20.24 -7.13
N ASP A 13 -15.50 21.40 -7.56
CA ASP A 13 -14.17 21.89 -7.29
C ASP A 13 -13.99 22.22 -5.79
N ALA A 14 -15.01 22.76 -5.13
CA ALA A 14 -15.04 22.95 -3.68
C ALA A 14 -14.99 21.61 -2.90
N ILE A 15 -15.69 20.58 -3.37
CA ILE A 15 -15.61 19.24 -2.78
C ILE A 15 -14.17 18.70 -2.87
N PHE A 16 -13.53 18.75 -4.03
CA PHE A 16 -12.16 18.27 -4.17
C PHE A 16 -11.16 19.07 -3.34
N ALA A 17 -11.31 20.39 -3.28
CA ALA A 17 -10.50 21.26 -2.42
C ALA A 17 -10.66 20.92 -0.93
N ALA A 18 -11.86 20.56 -0.47
CA ALA A 18 -12.09 20.10 0.90
C ALA A 18 -11.31 18.82 1.21
N TYR A 19 -11.33 17.82 0.30
CA TYR A 19 -10.51 16.60 0.47
C TYR A 19 -9.01 16.91 0.54
N GLU A 20 -8.54 17.87 -0.27
CA GLU A 20 -7.12 18.28 -0.26
C GLU A 20 -6.75 19.01 1.04
N ALA A 21 -7.65 19.83 1.57
CA ALA A 21 -7.44 20.53 2.84
C ALA A 21 -7.41 19.58 4.06
N ASP A 22 -8.21 18.51 4.03
CA ASP A 22 -8.25 17.50 5.08
C ASP A 22 -7.12 16.46 4.96
N ALA A 23 -6.38 16.47 3.85
CA ALA A 23 -5.29 15.53 3.64
C ALA A 23 -4.14 15.77 4.63
N GLY A 24 -3.68 14.73 5.29
CA GLY A 24 -2.48 14.76 6.12
C GLY A 24 -1.20 14.97 5.28
N ASP A 25 -0.06 14.98 5.94
CA ASP A 25 1.25 15.14 5.29
C ASP A 25 1.66 13.93 4.42
N GLY A 26 0.93 12.82 4.49
CA GLY A 26 1.17 11.58 3.73
C GLY A 26 2.36 10.77 4.23
N PHE A 27 3.09 11.23 5.24
CA PHE A 27 4.25 10.54 5.75
C PHE A 27 3.89 9.41 6.73
N ARG A 28 4.50 8.26 6.55
CA ARG A 28 4.37 7.11 7.45
C ARG A 28 5.58 6.97 8.33
N ALA A 29 5.36 6.65 9.60
CA ALA A 29 6.45 6.46 10.56
C ALA A 29 7.35 5.25 10.22
N HIS A 30 6.88 4.31 9.43
CA HIS A 30 7.56 3.07 9.04
C HIS A 30 7.45 2.81 7.54
N LEU A 31 8.34 2.00 7.00
CA LEU A 31 8.19 1.45 5.66
C LEU A 31 6.96 0.52 5.64
N GLY A 32 5.98 0.84 4.81
CA GLY A 32 4.73 0.10 4.77
C GLY A 32 4.86 -1.25 4.08
N ALA A 33 4.30 -2.30 4.68
CA ALA A 33 4.20 -3.63 4.07
C ALA A 33 3.47 -3.60 2.72
N SER A 34 2.53 -2.67 2.54
CA SER A 34 1.82 -2.47 1.27
C SER A 34 2.71 -1.96 0.12
N LEU A 35 3.90 -1.47 0.42
CA LEU A 35 4.85 -0.95 -0.57
C LEU A 35 5.98 -1.91 -0.89
N ILE A 36 6.27 -2.89 -0.01
CA ILE A 36 7.48 -3.72 -0.09
C ILE A 36 7.61 -4.52 -1.39
N GLY A 37 6.50 -4.77 -2.06
CA GLY A 37 6.47 -5.41 -3.37
C GLY A 37 6.97 -4.55 -4.53
N LYS A 38 7.19 -3.22 -4.34
CA LYS A 38 7.77 -2.36 -5.40
C LYS A 38 9.15 -2.88 -5.81
N ASP A 39 9.42 -2.96 -7.11
CA ASP A 39 10.74 -3.41 -7.61
C ASP A 39 11.85 -2.41 -7.30
N CYS A 40 11.55 -1.11 -7.32
CA CYS A 40 12.51 -0.04 -7.08
C CYS A 40 12.78 0.16 -5.59
N GLU A 41 13.90 -0.35 -5.08
CA GLU A 41 14.32 -0.15 -3.69
C GLU A 41 14.64 1.32 -3.38
N ARG A 42 15.09 2.08 -4.38
CA ARG A 42 15.33 3.52 -4.23
C ARG A 42 14.03 4.27 -3.92
N ALA A 43 12.92 3.91 -4.57
CA ALA A 43 11.61 4.49 -4.28
C ALA A 43 11.15 4.15 -2.86
N LEU A 44 11.34 2.89 -2.41
CA LEU A 44 11.06 2.49 -1.03
C LEU A 44 11.91 3.27 -0.01
N TRP A 45 13.17 3.50 -0.32
CA TRP A 45 14.07 4.30 0.54
C TRP A 45 13.60 5.75 0.61
N PHE A 46 13.15 6.35 -0.51
CA PHE A 46 12.61 7.70 -0.54
C PHE A 46 11.30 7.81 0.24
N ASP A 47 10.39 6.84 0.10
CA ASP A 47 9.18 6.73 0.92
C ASP A 47 9.52 6.69 2.42
N PHE A 48 10.45 5.82 2.82
CA PHE A 48 10.85 5.63 4.21
C PHE A 48 11.55 6.86 4.82
N ARG A 49 12.38 7.53 4.03
CA ARG A 49 13.14 8.73 4.46
C ARG A 49 12.36 10.04 4.28
N TRP A 50 11.12 10.00 3.78
CA TRP A 50 10.29 11.18 3.55
C TRP A 50 10.93 12.20 2.60
N VAL A 51 11.59 11.70 1.55
CA VAL A 51 12.34 12.54 0.60
C VAL A 51 11.44 13.42 -0.24
N THR A 52 10.24 12.94 -0.55
CA THR A 52 9.20 13.69 -1.28
C THR A 52 7.87 13.55 -0.58
N ARG A 53 7.10 14.61 -0.58
CA ARG A 53 5.71 14.58 -0.11
C ARG A 53 4.80 14.22 -1.27
N ALA A 54 4.10 13.10 -1.15
CA ALA A 54 3.06 12.77 -2.11
C ALA A 54 1.86 13.73 -1.94
N GLN A 55 1.49 14.41 -3.02
CA GLN A 55 0.29 15.23 -3.08
C GLN A 55 -0.71 14.56 -3.99
N HIS A 56 -1.88 14.27 -3.45
CA HIS A 56 -2.95 13.63 -4.20
C HIS A 56 -4.07 14.63 -4.49
N PRO A 57 -4.52 14.75 -5.75
CA PRO A 57 -5.67 15.58 -6.06
C PRO A 57 -6.93 15.07 -5.37
N GLY A 58 -7.85 15.98 -4.99
CA GLY A 58 -9.04 15.66 -4.20
C GLY A 58 -9.89 14.54 -4.79
N ARG A 59 -9.94 14.42 -6.13
CA ARG A 59 -10.59 13.28 -6.80
C ARG A 59 -9.96 11.94 -6.40
N LEU A 60 -8.64 11.87 -6.26
CA LEU A 60 -7.94 10.64 -5.89
C LEU A 60 -8.12 10.32 -4.40
N LEU A 61 -8.10 11.35 -3.54
CA LEU A 61 -8.37 11.20 -2.11
C LEU A 61 -9.79 10.65 -1.88
N ARG A 62 -10.77 11.18 -2.61
CA ARG A 62 -12.14 10.65 -2.59
C ARG A 62 -12.22 9.21 -3.10
N LEU A 63 -11.37 8.81 -4.06
CA LEU A 63 -11.28 7.43 -4.51
C LEU A 63 -10.71 6.50 -3.41
N PHE A 64 -9.76 6.98 -2.60
CA PHE A 64 -9.25 6.22 -1.46
C PHE A 64 -10.33 6.00 -0.40
N GLU A 65 -11.14 7.02 -0.11
CA GLU A 65 -12.30 6.88 0.79
C GLU A 65 -13.29 5.82 0.30
N THR A 66 -13.55 5.74 -1.02
CA THR A 66 -14.38 4.66 -1.57
C THR A 66 -13.83 3.28 -1.20
N GLY A 67 -12.49 3.09 -1.23
CA GLY A 67 -11.86 1.86 -0.79
C GLY A 67 -12.15 1.54 0.68
N GLN A 68 -12.00 2.53 1.55
CA GLN A 68 -12.24 2.39 3.00
C GLN A 68 -13.71 2.05 3.32
N LEU A 69 -14.65 2.67 2.63
CA LEU A 69 -16.08 2.36 2.78
C LEU A 69 -16.42 0.92 2.35
N GLU A 70 -15.76 0.42 1.31
CA GLU A 70 -15.95 -0.95 0.85
C GLU A 70 -15.37 -2.00 1.83
N GLU A 71 -14.34 -1.68 2.60
CA GLU A 71 -13.79 -2.61 3.60
C GLU A 71 -14.87 -3.03 4.61
N ALA A 72 -15.63 -2.09 5.17
CA ALA A 72 -16.71 -2.38 6.11
C ALA A 72 -17.82 -3.24 5.46
N ARG A 73 -18.12 -3.00 4.18
CA ARG A 73 -19.12 -3.77 3.41
C ARG A 73 -18.64 -5.22 3.20
N LEU A 74 -17.36 -5.41 2.83
CA LEU A 74 -16.77 -6.74 2.64
C LEU A 74 -16.72 -7.54 3.94
N VAL A 75 -16.43 -6.91 5.07
CA VAL A 75 -16.53 -7.53 6.40
C VAL A 75 -17.94 -8.05 6.65
N GLN A 76 -18.98 -7.23 6.40
CA GLN A 76 -20.37 -7.65 6.59
C GLN A 76 -20.76 -8.77 5.63
N ASN A 77 -20.25 -8.77 4.41
CA ASN A 77 -20.48 -9.85 3.45
C ASN A 77 -19.92 -11.17 3.96
N LEU A 78 -18.69 -11.20 4.49
CA LEU A 78 -18.11 -12.38 5.12
C LEU A 78 -18.93 -12.86 6.33
N ARG A 79 -19.31 -11.95 7.23
CA ARG A 79 -20.14 -12.29 8.40
C ARG A 79 -21.47 -12.92 8.04
N ARG A 80 -22.11 -12.50 6.93
CA ARG A 80 -23.35 -13.09 6.41
C ARG A 80 -23.17 -14.53 5.95
N THR A 81 -21.97 -14.98 5.62
CA THR A 81 -21.69 -16.39 5.28
C THR A 81 -21.47 -17.29 6.51
N GLY A 82 -21.48 -16.71 7.72
CA GLY A 82 -21.17 -17.41 8.96
C GLY A 82 -19.70 -17.32 9.37
N ALA A 83 -18.87 -16.59 8.62
CA ALA A 83 -17.48 -16.38 8.99
C ALA A 83 -17.36 -15.51 10.25
N THR A 84 -16.42 -15.85 11.11
CA THR A 84 -16.01 -15.02 12.24
C THR A 84 -14.91 -14.07 11.76
N VAL A 85 -15.19 -12.76 11.75
CA VAL A 85 -14.26 -11.73 11.29
C VAL A 85 -13.90 -10.81 12.46
N LEU A 86 -12.60 -10.70 12.73
CA LEU A 86 -12.02 -9.78 13.70
C LEU A 86 -11.31 -8.65 12.94
N GLU A 87 -11.82 -7.44 13.06
CA GLU A 87 -11.23 -6.21 12.50
C GLU A 87 -10.22 -5.58 13.48
N VAL A 88 -10.40 -5.87 14.75
CA VAL A 88 -9.53 -5.41 15.84
C VAL A 88 -9.04 -6.61 16.65
N ASP A 89 -7.86 -6.47 17.19
CA ASP A 89 -7.28 -7.40 18.13
C ASP A 89 -8.12 -7.37 19.44
N PRO A 90 -8.72 -8.49 19.86
CA PRO A 90 -9.56 -8.54 21.04
C PRO A 90 -8.82 -8.20 22.33
N ASP A 91 -7.50 -8.40 22.40
CA ASP A 91 -6.72 -8.12 23.60
C ASP A 91 -6.41 -6.63 23.76
N THR A 92 -6.25 -5.92 22.64
CA THR A 92 -5.87 -4.49 22.65
C THR A 92 -7.01 -3.54 22.28
N GLY A 93 -8.07 -4.03 21.64
CA GLY A 93 -9.17 -3.25 21.08
C GLY A 93 -8.76 -2.36 19.90
N ARG A 94 -7.57 -2.57 19.34
CA ARG A 94 -7.01 -1.79 18.23
C ARG A 94 -6.93 -2.61 16.97
N GLN A 95 -6.88 -1.95 15.81
CA GLN A 95 -6.63 -2.61 14.54
C GLN A 95 -5.36 -3.47 14.62
N PHE A 96 -5.40 -4.68 14.07
CA PHE A 96 -4.25 -5.56 13.99
C PHE A 96 -3.08 -4.87 13.30
N ARG A 97 -1.93 -4.92 13.93
CA ARG A 97 -0.69 -4.34 13.40
C ARG A 97 0.45 -5.33 13.49
N VAL A 98 1.30 -5.31 12.49
CA VAL A 98 2.55 -6.06 12.48
C VAL A 98 3.73 -5.10 12.38
N GLN A 99 4.83 -5.46 13.05
CA GLN A 99 6.06 -4.66 13.06
C GLN A 99 7.28 -5.57 13.00
N ALA A 100 8.34 -5.06 12.37
CA ALA A 100 9.65 -5.67 12.32
C ALA A 100 10.75 -4.59 12.22
N HIS A 101 12.01 -5.01 12.26
CA HIS A 101 13.18 -4.13 12.13
C HIS A 101 13.11 -2.91 13.07
N GLY A 102 12.90 -3.16 14.37
CA GLY A 102 12.84 -2.09 15.36
C GLY A 102 11.65 -1.13 15.20
N GLY A 103 10.54 -1.60 14.63
CA GLY A 103 9.36 -0.77 14.36
C GLY A 103 9.43 0.03 13.06
N HIS A 104 10.52 -0.09 12.30
CA HIS A 104 10.71 0.62 11.03
C HIS A 104 10.06 -0.04 9.82
N PHE A 105 9.57 -1.25 9.96
CA PHE A 105 8.80 -1.97 8.95
C PHE A 105 7.49 -2.47 9.53
N GLY A 106 6.39 -2.43 8.79
CA GLY A 106 5.14 -2.97 9.26
C GLY A 106 3.92 -2.49 8.49
N GLY A 107 2.75 -2.69 9.10
CA GLY A 107 1.48 -2.27 8.54
C GLY A 107 0.30 -2.70 9.40
N SER A 108 -0.88 -2.24 9.02
CA SER A 108 -2.16 -2.64 9.60
C SER A 108 -2.86 -3.60 8.66
N LEU A 109 -3.53 -4.60 9.22
CA LEU A 109 -4.33 -5.56 8.48
C LEU A 109 -5.78 -5.08 8.40
N ASP A 110 -6.48 -5.46 7.34
CA ASP A 110 -7.93 -5.23 7.23
C ASP A 110 -8.71 -6.12 8.21
N GLY A 111 -8.09 -7.19 8.69
CA GLY A 111 -8.60 -8.10 9.71
C GLY A 111 -8.06 -9.51 9.59
N VAL A 112 -8.62 -10.40 10.40
CA VAL A 112 -8.42 -11.84 10.31
C VAL A 112 -9.76 -12.57 10.37
N ALA A 113 -9.88 -13.73 9.73
CA ALA A 113 -11.10 -14.49 9.71
C ALA A 113 -10.88 -16.00 9.89
N ILE A 114 -11.86 -16.65 10.50
CA ILE A 114 -12.01 -18.10 10.58
C ILE A 114 -13.45 -18.49 10.21
N ASN A 115 -13.72 -19.75 10.03
CA ASN A 115 -15.00 -20.29 9.54
C ASN A 115 -15.33 -19.85 8.10
N LEU A 116 -14.29 -19.63 7.28
CA LEU A 116 -14.46 -19.44 5.85
C LEU A 116 -14.84 -20.78 5.19
N LEU A 117 -15.72 -20.76 4.20
CA LEU A 117 -16.28 -21.97 3.58
C LEU A 117 -15.20 -22.89 2.99
N GLU A 118 -14.13 -22.32 2.42
CA GLU A 118 -13.03 -23.03 1.80
C GLU A 118 -12.09 -23.71 2.83
N ALA A 119 -12.01 -23.19 4.05
CA ALA A 119 -11.16 -23.72 5.10
C ALA A 119 -11.65 -23.29 6.51
N PRO A 120 -12.73 -23.91 7.02
CA PRO A 120 -13.41 -23.42 8.22
C PRO A 120 -12.59 -23.51 9.52
N LYS A 121 -11.53 -24.31 9.54
CA LYS A 121 -10.69 -24.50 10.74
C LYS A 121 -9.41 -23.68 10.72
N THR A 122 -9.19 -22.86 9.70
CA THR A 122 -7.93 -22.14 9.51
C THR A 122 -8.16 -20.63 9.61
N TRP A 123 -7.32 -19.93 10.38
CA TRP A 123 -7.27 -18.49 10.39
C TRP A 123 -6.64 -17.95 9.11
N HIS A 124 -7.23 -16.89 8.56
CA HIS A 124 -6.75 -16.19 7.36
C HIS A 124 -6.52 -14.73 7.66
N VAL A 125 -5.43 -14.17 7.17
CA VAL A 125 -5.28 -12.72 6.98
C VAL A 125 -6.30 -12.26 5.95
N LEU A 126 -6.99 -11.16 6.19
CA LEU A 126 -7.87 -10.53 5.21
C LEU A 126 -7.15 -9.41 4.47
N GLU A 127 -7.37 -9.33 3.17
CA GLU A 127 -6.91 -8.24 2.31
C GLU A 127 -8.04 -7.83 1.37
N PHE A 128 -8.54 -6.59 1.55
CA PHE A 128 -9.68 -6.06 0.79
C PHE A 128 -9.21 -5.03 -0.23
N LYS A 129 -9.75 -5.10 -1.44
CA LYS A 129 -9.40 -4.16 -2.51
C LYS A 129 -10.58 -3.80 -3.38
N THR A 130 -10.50 -2.61 -3.98
CA THR A 130 -11.43 -2.16 -5.02
C THR A 130 -10.70 -2.02 -6.35
N HIS A 131 -11.33 -2.47 -7.42
CA HIS A 131 -10.75 -2.42 -8.77
C HIS A 131 -11.69 -1.76 -9.78
N SER A 132 -11.13 -1.11 -10.80
CA SER A 132 -11.86 -0.82 -12.04
C SER A 132 -12.09 -2.11 -12.82
N VAL A 133 -13.06 -2.16 -13.73
CA VAL A 133 -13.35 -3.33 -14.56
C VAL A 133 -12.11 -3.86 -15.30
N LYS A 134 -11.25 -2.98 -15.83
CA LYS A 134 -10.00 -3.40 -16.49
C LYS A 134 -9.06 -4.13 -15.53
N SER A 135 -8.86 -3.58 -14.34
CA SER A 135 -8.00 -4.17 -13.30
C SER A 135 -8.58 -5.45 -12.72
N PHE A 136 -9.91 -5.53 -12.62
CA PHE A 136 -10.64 -6.69 -12.16
C PHE A 136 -10.56 -7.85 -13.16
N ASN A 137 -10.74 -7.58 -14.46
CA ASN A 137 -10.61 -8.59 -15.51
C ASN A 137 -9.17 -9.16 -15.59
N ASP A 138 -8.15 -8.32 -15.40
CA ASP A 138 -6.77 -8.80 -15.30
C ASP A 138 -6.58 -9.71 -14.08
N LEU A 139 -7.20 -9.38 -12.95
CA LEU A 139 -7.19 -10.21 -11.74
C LEU A 139 -7.88 -11.56 -11.96
N LEU A 140 -9.04 -11.58 -12.60
CA LEU A 140 -9.76 -12.82 -12.98
C LEU A 140 -8.90 -13.72 -13.86
N ALA A 141 -8.17 -13.15 -14.82
CA ALA A 141 -7.35 -13.89 -15.77
C ALA A 141 -6.08 -14.46 -15.17
N LYS A 142 -5.40 -13.70 -14.29
CA LYS A 142 -4.03 -13.98 -13.85
C LYS A 142 -3.89 -14.33 -12.37
N LYS A 143 -4.95 -14.18 -11.59
CA LYS A 143 -4.95 -14.31 -10.14
C LYS A 143 -4.06 -13.24 -9.44
N VAL A 144 -4.12 -13.21 -8.10
CA VAL A 144 -3.48 -12.17 -7.29
C VAL A 144 -1.96 -12.15 -7.47
N ARG A 145 -1.30 -13.31 -7.45
CA ARG A 145 0.16 -13.37 -7.49
C ARG A 145 0.75 -12.66 -8.71
N GLU A 146 0.16 -12.87 -9.88
CA GLU A 146 0.65 -12.32 -11.14
C GLU A 146 0.05 -10.94 -11.46
N SER A 147 -1.26 -10.77 -11.21
CA SER A 147 -1.96 -9.53 -11.53
C SER A 147 -1.68 -8.40 -10.52
N LYS A 148 -1.49 -8.74 -9.25
CA LYS A 148 -1.35 -7.79 -8.14
C LYS A 148 -0.16 -8.15 -7.24
N PRO A 149 1.07 -8.12 -7.76
CA PRO A 149 2.27 -8.54 -7.00
C PRO A 149 2.49 -7.71 -5.73
N LEU A 150 2.06 -6.45 -5.68
CA LEU A 150 2.12 -5.62 -4.48
C LEU A 150 1.21 -6.16 -3.37
N HIS A 151 -0.04 -6.50 -3.71
CA HIS A 151 -0.98 -7.06 -2.73
C HIS A 151 -0.56 -8.46 -2.29
N PHE A 152 -0.03 -9.27 -3.24
CA PHE A 152 0.53 -10.57 -2.90
C PHE A 152 1.68 -10.42 -1.88
N SER A 153 2.61 -9.51 -2.14
CA SER A 153 3.73 -9.22 -1.22
C SER A 153 3.26 -8.74 0.15
N GLN A 154 2.23 -7.88 0.19
CA GLN A 154 1.62 -7.41 1.43
C GLN A 154 1.06 -8.57 2.25
N MET A 155 0.25 -9.44 1.64
CA MET A 155 -0.30 -10.63 2.32
C MET A 155 0.78 -11.60 2.79
N GLN A 156 1.82 -11.85 1.99
CA GLN A 156 2.94 -12.70 2.40
C GLN A 156 3.69 -12.13 3.60
N THR A 157 3.89 -10.81 3.63
CA THR A 157 4.48 -10.12 4.79
C THR A 157 3.61 -10.27 6.03
N TYR A 158 2.30 -10.06 5.90
CA TYR A 158 1.37 -10.18 7.02
C TYR A 158 1.29 -11.61 7.55
N MET A 159 1.17 -12.60 6.67
CA MET A 159 1.16 -14.00 7.08
C MET A 159 2.44 -14.38 7.83
N ASN A 160 3.60 -13.97 7.33
CA ASN A 160 4.89 -14.23 7.98
C ASN A 160 4.97 -13.61 9.38
N LEU A 161 4.58 -12.36 9.53
CA LEU A 161 4.68 -11.63 10.80
C LEU A 161 3.61 -12.04 11.82
N MET A 162 2.45 -12.53 11.36
CA MET A 162 1.37 -13.05 12.20
C MET A 162 1.52 -14.54 12.52
N GLY A 163 2.45 -15.26 11.87
CA GLY A 163 2.55 -16.71 11.99
C GLY A 163 1.36 -17.46 11.38
N LEU A 164 0.64 -16.83 10.42
CA LEU A 164 -0.48 -17.44 9.72
C LEU A 164 -0.04 -18.03 8.38
N THR A 165 -0.72 -19.06 7.93
CA THR A 165 -0.36 -19.78 6.70
C THR A 165 -1.30 -19.52 5.53
N ARG A 166 -2.34 -18.70 5.73
CA ARG A 166 -3.38 -18.43 4.74
C ARG A 166 -3.77 -16.95 4.78
N ALA A 167 -4.07 -16.41 3.61
CA ALA A 167 -4.76 -15.15 3.46
C ALA A 167 -6.00 -15.34 2.58
N MET A 168 -7.00 -14.50 2.78
CA MET A 168 -8.18 -14.39 1.93
C MET A 168 -8.16 -13.01 1.29
N TYR A 169 -7.99 -12.98 -0.02
CA TYR A 169 -8.08 -11.78 -0.83
C TYR A 169 -9.51 -11.62 -1.33
N LEU A 170 -10.15 -10.50 -1.00
CA LEU A 170 -11.46 -10.12 -1.51
C LEU A 170 -11.34 -8.81 -2.28
N ALA A 171 -11.89 -8.78 -3.47
CA ALA A 171 -11.92 -7.57 -4.27
C ALA A 171 -13.30 -7.32 -4.85
N VAL A 172 -13.70 -6.05 -4.91
CA VAL A 172 -14.92 -5.60 -5.57
C VAL A 172 -14.59 -4.83 -6.83
N CYS A 173 -15.29 -5.13 -7.91
CA CYS A 173 -15.27 -4.32 -9.12
C CYS A 173 -16.19 -3.11 -8.92
N LYS A 174 -15.65 -1.90 -8.84
CA LYS A 174 -16.43 -0.68 -8.60
C LYS A 174 -17.43 -0.34 -9.71
N ASP A 175 -17.22 -0.90 -10.91
CA ASP A 175 -18.05 -0.61 -12.07
C ASP A 175 -19.24 -1.56 -12.23
N THR A 176 -19.14 -2.79 -11.67
CA THR A 176 -20.16 -3.85 -11.82
C THR A 176 -20.66 -4.41 -10.50
N ASP A 177 -20.01 -4.09 -9.40
CA ASP A 177 -20.25 -4.65 -8.06
C ASP A 177 -19.95 -6.16 -7.93
N ASP A 178 -19.30 -6.76 -8.94
CA ASP A 178 -18.87 -8.16 -8.88
C ASP A 178 -17.76 -8.36 -7.83
N LEU A 179 -17.74 -9.57 -7.27
CA LEU A 179 -16.76 -9.97 -6.25
C LEU A 179 -15.75 -10.98 -6.81
N TYR A 180 -14.50 -10.78 -6.44
CA TYR A 180 -13.44 -11.75 -6.60
C TYR A 180 -12.96 -12.23 -5.24
N VAL A 181 -12.81 -13.54 -5.08
CA VAL A 181 -12.32 -14.17 -3.85
C VAL A 181 -11.22 -15.14 -4.21
N GLU A 182 -10.06 -15.03 -3.55
CA GLU A 182 -8.94 -15.95 -3.71
C GLU A 182 -8.29 -16.26 -2.37
N ARG A 183 -8.15 -17.54 -2.07
CA ARG A 183 -7.37 -18.00 -0.93
C ARG A 183 -5.90 -18.11 -1.33
N VAL A 184 -5.04 -17.38 -0.63
CA VAL A 184 -3.60 -17.33 -0.88
C VAL A 184 -2.86 -18.12 0.19
N GLU A 185 -1.94 -18.98 -0.22
CA GLU A 185 -1.09 -19.73 0.69
C GLU A 185 0.20 -18.97 1.00
N ALA A 186 0.73 -19.18 2.20
CA ALA A 186 2.02 -18.63 2.59
C ALA A 186 3.14 -19.24 1.75
N ASP A 187 4.05 -18.38 1.30
CA ASP A 187 5.32 -18.71 0.66
C ASP A 187 6.45 -18.19 1.58
N PRO A 188 6.92 -18.99 2.55
CA PRO A 188 7.89 -18.50 3.54
C PRO A 188 9.19 -18.01 2.92
N ALA A 189 9.64 -18.64 1.83
CA ALA A 189 10.88 -18.22 1.15
C ALA A 189 10.71 -16.84 0.51
N PHE A 190 9.58 -16.60 -0.16
CA PHE A 190 9.23 -15.30 -0.73
C PHE A 190 9.08 -14.23 0.36
N ALA A 191 8.37 -14.54 1.44
CA ALA A 191 8.18 -13.63 2.57
C ALA A 191 9.52 -13.25 3.23
N MET A 192 10.41 -14.21 3.44
CA MET A 192 11.75 -13.95 3.98
C MET A 192 12.57 -13.03 3.05
N GLY A 193 12.46 -13.21 1.75
CA GLY A 193 13.07 -12.29 0.76
C GLY A 193 12.57 -10.85 0.90
N LEU A 194 11.27 -10.67 1.18
CA LEU A 194 10.68 -9.34 1.46
C LEU A 194 11.20 -8.74 2.77
N MET A 195 11.34 -9.55 3.81
CA MET A 195 11.91 -9.11 5.10
C MET A 195 13.36 -8.63 4.94
N THR A 196 14.19 -9.41 4.25
CA THR A 196 15.59 -9.04 3.93
C THR A 196 15.67 -7.77 3.07
N LYS A 197 14.73 -7.61 2.12
CA LYS A 197 14.63 -6.39 1.30
C LYS A 197 14.27 -5.18 2.17
N ALA A 198 13.31 -5.32 3.08
CA ALA A 198 12.92 -4.25 3.99
C ALA A 198 14.10 -3.82 4.87
N GLU A 199 14.83 -4.78 5.46
CA GLU A 199 16.02 -4.53 6.26
C GLU A 199 17.08 -3.75 5.46
N ARG A 200 17.43 -4.22 4.27
CA ARG A 200 18.40 -3.57 3.39
C ARG A 200 18.01 -2.13 3.05
N VAL A 201 16.73 -1.88 2.74
CA VAL A 201 16.24 -0.54 2.41
C VAL A 201 16.27 0.38 3.63
N ILE A 202 15.82 -0.09 4.79
CA ILE A 202 15.74 0.70 6.02
C ILE A 202 17.12 1.15 6.48
N PHE A 203 18.08 0.23 6.52
CA PHE A 203 19.43 0.49 7.04
C PHE A 203 20.43 0.99 5.99
N ALA A 204 20.00 1.19 4.74
CA ALA A 204 20.85 1.82 3.74
C ALA A 204 21.13 3.29 4.09
N ALA A 205 22.42 3.63 4.25
CA ALA A 205 22.86 4.99 4.54
C ALA A 205 22.65 5.97 3.37
N THR A 206 22.64 5.43 2.14
CA THR A 206 22.46 6.18 0.89
C THR A 206 21.36 5.55 0.04
N PRO A 207 20.71 6.33 -0.85
CA PRO A 207 19.67 5.79 -1.71
C PRO A 207 20.20 4.62 -2.56
N PRO A 208 19.51 3.47 -2.59
CA PRO A 208 19.85 2.36 -3.49
C PRO A 208 19.96 2.80 -4.97
N PRO A 209 20.56 2.01 -5.86
CA PRO A 209 20.64 2.31 -7.29
C PRO A 209 19.25 2.56 -7.90
N ARG A 210 19.20 3.38 -8.95
CA ARG A 210 17.99 3.55 -9.75
C ARG A 210 17.64 2.24 -10.45
N ILE A 211 16.33 1.94 -10.55
CA ILE A 211 15.85 0.79 -11.33
C ILE A 211 16.11 0.98 -12.84
N SER A 212 16.12 2.22 -13.31
CA SER A 212 16.45 2.60 -14.68
C SER A 212 17.16 3.96 -14.69
N PRO A 213 18.16 4.18 -15.54
CA PRO A 213 18.72 5.51 -15.80
C PRO A 213 17.76 6.40 -16.60
N ASP A 214 16.80 5.82 -17.31
CA ASP A 214 15.84 6.53 -18.16
C ASP A 214 14.60 6.96 -17.36
N PRO A 215 14.34 8.28 -17.21
CA PRO A 215 13.14 8.78 -16.53
C PRO A 215 11.83 8.42 -17.24
N SER A 216 11.86 8.09 -18.53
CA SER A 216 10.69 7.67 -19.31
C SER A 216 10.31 6.20 -19.09
N TRP A 217 11.17 5.42 -18.45
CA TRP A 217 10.86 4.04 -18.07
C TRP A 217 9.53 3.99 -17.30
N TYR A 218 8.68 3.03 -17.63
CA TYR A 218 7.27 3.03 -17.18
C TYR A 218 7.10 3.18 -15.66
N GLN A 219 7.96 2.54 -14.84
CA GLN A 219 7.89 2.69 -13.39
C GLN A 219 8.41 4.05 -12.91
N CYS A 220 9.44 4.59 -13.57
CA CYS A 220 9.98 5.92 -13.21
C CYS A 220 9.00 7.04 -13.57
N ARG A 221 8.37 6.96 -14.74
CA ARG A 221 7.38 7.95 -15.19
C ARG A 221 6.17 8.07 -14.26
N MET A 222 5.81 6.98 -13.58
CA MET A 222 4.68 6.93 -12.65
C MET A 222 5.09 7.06 -11.18
N CYS A 223 6.36 7.41 -10.92
CA CYS A 223 6.93 7.48 -9.58
C CYS A 223 6.87 8.89 -9.03
N ASP A 224 6.29 9.07 -7.84
CA ASP A 224 6.20 10.37 -7.15
C ASP A 224 7.58 10.96 -6.84
N HIS A 225 8.62 10.12 -6.80
CA HIS A 225 10.00 10.55 -6.54
C HIS A 225 10.78 10.91 -7.81
N ALA A 226 10.19 10.80 -9.00
CA ALA A 226 10.89 11.05 -10.27
C ALA A 226 11.54 12.45 -10.32
N PRO A 227 10.90 13.54 -9.84
CA PRO A 227 11.50 14.87 -9.85
C PRO A 227 12.78 15.00 -9.02
N VAL A 228 12.92 14.25 -7.94
CA VAL A 228 14.16 14.20 -7.13
C VAL A 228 15.13 13.17 -7.67
N CYS A 229 14.60 12.03 -8.12
CA CYS A 229 15.42 10.90 -8.56
C CYS A 229 16.14 11.16 -9.89
N HIS A 230 15.47 11.79 -10.87
CA HIS A 230 15.97 11.97 -12.24
C HIS A 230 16.28 13.42 -12.60
N ALA A 231 16.20 14.34 -11.66
CA ALA A 231 16.48 15.73 -11.91
C ALA A 231 17.92 15.94 -12.39
N ASN A 232 18.08 16.78 -13.42
CA ASN A 232 19.36 17.36 -13.77
C ASN A 232 19.69 18.44 -12.72
N ALA A 233 20.97 18.72 -12.50
CA ALA A 233 21.43 19.61 -11.44
C ALA A 233 20.79 21.02 -11.45
N SER A 234 20.24 21.46 -12.60
CA SER A 234 19.57 22.75 -12.78
C SER A 234 18.09 22.76 -12.42
N ASP A 235 17.39 21.59 -12.49
CA ASP A 235 15.93 21.49 -12.38
C ASP A 235 15.49 20.55 -11.24
N ALA A 236 16.42 20.18 -10.36
CA ALA A 236 16.17 19.25 -9.27
C ALA A 236 15.13 19.83 -8.31
N ALA A 237 13.99 19.17 -8.20
CA ALA A 237 13.15 19.36 -7.03
C ALA A 237 14.00 19.04 -5.78
N ALA A 238 14.09 19.98 -4.86
CA ALA A 238 14.83 19.74 -3.62
C ALA A 238 14.12 18.65 -2.81
N PRO A 239 14.87 17.72 -2.20
CA PRO A 239 14.27 16.78 -1.26
C PRO A 239 13.66 17.55 -0.08
N GLU A 240 12.63 17.00 0.52
CA GLU A 240 12.06 17.52 1.77
C GLU A 240 13.15 17.59 2.84
N VAL A 241 13.18 18.71 3.56
CA VAL A 241 14.13 18.89 4.68
C VAL A 241 13.48 18.44 5.97
N ASN A 242 13.91 17.30 6.47
CA ASN A 242 13.41 16.74 7.74
C ASN A 242 14.51 15.90 8.42
N CYS A 243 14.23 15.44 9.65
CA CYS A 243 15.23 14.66 10.41
C CYS A 243 15.63 13.35 9.70
N ARG A 244 14.76 12.74 8.89
CA ARG A 244 15.08 11.48 8.21
C ARG A 244 15.91 11.66 6.94
N THR A 245 15.88 12.84 6.33
CA THR A 245 16.73 13.18 5.18
C THR A 245 18.09 13.72 5.60
N CYS A 246 18.33 13.94 6.91
CA CYS A 246 19.64 14.28 7.43
C CYS A 246 20.67 13.18 7.15
N LEU A 247 21.88 13.55 6.71
CA LEU A 247 22.95 12.60 6.40
C LEU A 247 23.43 11.81 7.63
N HIS A 248 23.17 12.34 8.84
CA HIS A 248 23.54 11.70 10.10
C HIS A 248 22.39 10.88 10.71
N ALA A 249 21.20 10.91 10.13
CA ALA A 249 20.06 10.17 10.66
C ALA A 249 20.21 8.68 10.42
N THR A 250 20.21 7.91 11.50
CA THR A 250 20.30 6.45 11.46
C THR A 250 19.07 5.84 12.13
N PRO A 251 18.35 4.93 11.48
CA PRO A 251 17.26 4.20 12.14
C PRO A 251 17.84 3.29 13.22
N VAL A 252 17.26 3.35 14.40
CA VAL A 252 17.60 2.52 15.56
C VAL A 252 16.32 1.88 16.11
N ASP A 253 16.44 0.92 17.01
CA ASP A 253 15.27 0.28 17.59
C ASP A 253 14.33 1.30 18.24
N GLY A 254 13.09 1.32 17.79
CA GLY A 254 12.06 2.25 18.27
C GLY A 254 12.19 3.71 17.84
N GLY A 255 13.17 4.10 17.01
CA GLY A 255 13.37 5.50 16.67
C GLY A 255 14.50 5.82 15.69
N TRP A 256 14.99 7.05 15.78
CA TRP A 256 16.08 7.59 14.95
C TRP A 256 17.15 8.21 15.82
N HIS A 257 18.38 7.99 15.45
CA HIS A 257 19.56 8.58 16.08
C HIS A 257 20.21 9.60 15.15
#